data_6a2d68115fe77d55faa3434716448faa
#
_entry.id   6a2d68115fe77d55faa3434716448faa
#
_cell.length_a   1.000
_cell.length_b   1.000
_cell.length_c   1.000
_cell.angle_alpha   90.00
_cell.angle_beta   90.00
_cell.angle_gamma   90.00
#
_symmetry.space_group_name_H-M   'P 1'
#
loop_
_entity.id
_entity.type
_entity.pdbx_description
1 polymer ?
#
loop_
_entity_poly.entity_id
_entity_poly.type
_entity_poly.pdbx_seq_one_letter_code
_entity_poly.pdbx_strand_id
1 'polypeptide(L)'
;MFLLLIAILMFGFTKAFGGNIMRLLVSSESIYEGTMEFLDWRIYGFFFSFVNVMFRALYIGITRTKVLTINAVVMALTNVILDYALIFGKFGLPEMGIKGAAIASVLAEASSILFFLIYTYISVDLKKYGLNRLHSFDPALLMRCLLYTSPSPRD
;
A
#
# COMPACT_ATOMS: atom_id res chain seq x y z
N MET A 1 9.32 11.41 -2.92
CA MET A 1 8.55 12.57 -3.39
C MET A 1 7.61 12.22 -4.54
N PHE A 2 8.09 11.62 -5.63
CA PHE A 2 7.25 11.23 -6.78
C PHE A 2 6.09 10.27 -6.42
N LEU A 3 6.34 9.22 -5.65
CA LEU A 3 5.31 8.27 -5.19
C LEU A 3 4.23 8.93 -4.32
N LEU A 4 4.60 9.88 -3.48
CA LEU A 4 3.63 10.63 -2.68
C LEU A 4 2.74 11.52 -3.54
N LEU A 5 3.29 12.14 -4.59
CA LEU A 5 2.49 12.89 -5.56
C LEU A 5 1.47 11.99 -6.27
N ILE A 6 1.89 10.80 -6.69
CA ILE A 6 0.98 9.82 -7.28
C ILE A 6 -0.11 9.40 -6.28
N ALA A 7 0.25 9.17 -5.01
CA ALA A 7 -0.72 8.82 -3.98
C ALA A 7 -1.79 9.92 -3.81
N ILE A 8 -1.37 11.20 -3.78
CA ILE A 8 -2.27 12.35 -3.68
C ILE A 8 -3.17 12.46 -4.92
N LEU A 9 -2.60 12.28 -6.11
CA LEU A 9 -3.37 12.30 -7.36
C LEU A 9 -4.40 11.17 -7.40
N MET A 10 -4.01 9.95 -7.04
CA MET A 10 -4.92 8.80 -6.99
C MET A 10 -6.01 8.97 -5.93
N PHE A 11 -5.65 9.52 -4.78
CA PHE A 11 -6.61 9.88 -3.74
C PHE A 11 -7.64 10.88 -4.27
N GLY A 12 -7.19 12.00 -4.85
CA GLY A 12 -8.06 13.03 -5.42
C GLY A 12 -8.92 12.49 -6.56
N PHE A 13 -8.34 11.70 -7.46
CA PHE A 13 -9.06 11.07 -8.57
C PHE A 13 -10.16 10.13 -8.08
N THR A 14 -9.85 9.26 -7.12
CA THR A 14 -10.84 8.31 -6.57
C THR A 14 -11.96 9.05 -5.82
N LYS A 15 -11.65 10.11 -5.08
CA LYS A 15 -12.68 10.93 -4.41
C LYS A 15 -13.57 11.68 -5.41
N ALA A 16 -13.00 12.21 -6.51
CA ALA A 16 -13.74 12.99 -7.50
C ALA A 16 -14.59 12.12 -8.44
N PHE A 17 -14.05 10.99 -8.88
CA PHE A 17 -14.64 10.17 -9.94
C PHE A 17 -15.11 8.80 -9.48
N GLY A 18 -14.69 8.31 -8.31
CA GLY A 18 -15.01 6.96 -7.83
C GLY A 18 -16.50 6.67 -7.79
N GLY A 19 -17.31 7.59 -7.26
CA GLY A 19 -18.76 7.45 -7.23
C GLY A 19 -19.40 7.37 -8.61
N ASN A 20 -18.98 8.21 -9.55
CA ASN A 20 -19.51 8.23 -10.91
C ASN A 20 -19.15 6.95 -11.68
N ILE A 21 -17.90 6.48 -11.52
CA ILE A 21 -17.42 5.24 -12.13
C ILE A 21 -18.20 4.05 -11.57
N MET A 22 -18.39 3.99 -10.26
CA MET A 22 -19.12 2.89 -9.62
C MET A 22 -20.59 2.87 -10.03
N ARG A 23 -21.26 4.02 -10.16
CA ARG A 23 -22.64 4.09 -10.68
C ARG A 23 -22.78 3.59 -12.11
N LEU A 24 -21.73 3.75 -12.92
CA LEU A 24 -21.73 3.24 -14.30
C LEU A 24 -21.56 1.72 -14.35
N LEU A 25 -20.86 1.14 -13.38
CA LEU A 25 -20.49 -0.28 -13.35
C LEU A 25 -21.49 -1.15 -12.56
N VAL A 26 -22.14 -0.55 -11.55
CA VAL A 26 -22.98 -1.27 -10.59
C VAL A 26 -24.44 -0.84 -10.75
N SER A 27 -25.30 -1.78 -11.15
CA SER A 27 -26.72 -1.53 -11.34
C SER A 27 -27.55 -1.71 -10.06
N SER A 28 -27.02 -2.39 -9.05
CA SER A 28 -27.70 -2.64 -7.76
C SER A 28 -27.33 -1.60 -6.74
N GLU A 29 -28.33 -0.92 -6.16
CA GLU A 29 -28.12 0.13 -5.14
C GLU A 29 -27.41 -0.42 -3.89
N SER A 30 -27.81 -1.60 -3.43
CA SER A 30 -27.19 -2.22 -2.23
C SER A 30 -25.71 -2.55 -2.43
N ILE A 31 -25.32 -2.97 -3.64
CA ILE A 31 -23.91 -3.24 -3.98
C ILE A 31 -23.16 -1.91 -4.11
N TYR A 32 -23.79 -0.89 -4.67
CA TYR A 32 -23.21 0.45 -4.78
C TYR A 32 -22.88 1.04 -3.41
N GLU A 33 -23.84 1.02 -2.48
CA GLU A 33 -23.65 1.53 -1.11
C GLU A 33 -22.50 0.81 -0.40
N GLY A 34 -22.47 -0.53 -0.43
CA GLY A 34 -21.39 -1.31 0.17
C GLY A 34 -20.03 -1.04 -0.46
N THR A 35 -19.99 -0.84 -1.80
CA THR A 35 -18.75 -0.51 -2.51
C THR A 35 -18.25 0.89 -2.14
N MET A 36 -19.14 1.86 -2.01
CA MET A 36 -18.77 3.22 -1.62
C MET A 36 -18.27 3.26 -0.17
N GLU A 37 -18.93 2.53 0.74
CA GLU A 37 -18.47 2.40 2.12
C GLU A 37 -17.07 1.77 2.20
N PHE A 38 -16.80 0.74 1.42
CA PHE A 38 -15.48 0.13 1.31
C PHE A 38 -14.44 1.12 0.78
N LEU A 39 -14.75 1.81 -0.33
CA LEU A 39 -13.83 2.76 -0.97
C LEU A 39 -13.49 3.93 -0.07
N ASP A 40 -14.44 4.47 0.69
CA ASP A 40 -14.23 5.60 1.59
C ASP A 40 -13.16 5.32 2.66
N TRP A 41 -13.06 4.09 3.13
CA TRP A 41 -12.02 3.67 4.06
C TRP A 41 -10.76 3.19 3.34
N ARG A 42 -10.90 2.46 2.25
CA ARG A 42 -9.78 1.90 1.49
C ARG A 42 -8.88 2.95 0.86
N ILE A 43 -9.44 4.11 0.51
CA ILE A 43 -8.70 5.21 -0.11
C ILE A 43 -7.55 5.72 0.77
N TYR A 44 -7.68 5.68 2.10
CA TYR A 44 -6.59 6.02 3.02
C TYR A 44 -5.42 5.04 2.95
N GLY A 45 -5.68 3.81 2.53
CA GLY A 45 -4.66 2.79 2.28
C GLY A 45 -3.67 3.16 1.18
N PHE A 46 -4.01 4.05 0.25
CA PHE A 46 -3.08 4.46 -0.81
C PHE A 46 -1.76 5.01 -0.28
N PHE A 47 -1.81 5.82 0.78
CA PHE A 47 -0.60 6.37 1.38
C PHE A 47 0.28 5.26 1.96
N PHE A 48 -0.31 4.30 2.65
CA PHE A 48 0.41 3.15 3.20
C PHE A 48 0.94 2.23 2.09
N SER A 49 0.14 1.97 1.05
CA SER A 49 0.55 1.17 -0.10
C SER A 49 1.78 1.76 -0.80
N PHE A 50 1.81 3.06 -1.05
CA PHE A 50 2.96 3.70 -1.69
C PHE A 50 4.22 3.68 -0.82
N VAL A 51 4.09 3.84 0.50
CA VAL A 51 5.22 3.68 1.43
C VAL A 51 5.72 2.23 1.43
N ASN A 52 4.81 1.25 1.41
CA ASN A 52 5.17 -0.16 1.30
C ASN A 52 5.95 -0.46 0.00
N VAL A 53 5.50 0.10 -1.14
CA VAL A 53 6.22 -0.04 -2.43
C VAL A 53 7.63 0.52 -2.32
N MET A 54 7.81 1.66 -1.65
CA MET A 54 9.14 2.26 -1.46
C MET A 54 10.07 1.35 -0.65
N PHE A 55 9.59 0.76 0.46
CA PHE A 55 10.39 -0.20 1.23
C PHE A 55 10.69 -1.47 0.44
N ARG A 56 9.72 -1.99 -0.32
CA ARG A 56 9.94 -3.16 -1.19
C ARG A 56 11.03 -2.87 -2.22
N ALA A 57 11.00 -1.72 -2.88
CA ALA A 57 12.03 -1.32 -3.84
C ALA A 57 13.41 -1.22 -3.17
N LEU A 58 13.50 -0.66 -1.95
CA LEU A 58 14.73 -0.62 -1.17
C LEU A 58 15.29 -2.02 -0.91
N TYR A 59 14.46 -2.95 -0.41
CA TYR A 59 14.91 -4.31 -0.06
C TYR A 59 15.26 -5.16 -1.28
N ILE A 60 14.64 -4.92 -2.43
CA ILE A 60 15.04 -5.50 -3.71
C ILE A 60 16.41 -4.94 -4.11
N GLY A 61 16.60 -3.63 -4.03
CA GLY A 61 17.85 -2.95 -4.40
C GLY A 61 19.05 -3.38 -3.57
N ILE A 62 18.87 -3.66 -2.28
CA ILE A 62 19.93 -4.19 -1.40
C ILE A 62 20.00 -5.72 -1.36
N THR A 63 19.28 -6.42 -2.27
CA THR A 63 19.26 -7.88 -2.42
C THR A 63 18.82 -8.67 -1.19
N ARG A 64 18.08 -8.05 -0.26
CA ARG A 64 17.54 -8.69 0.95
C ARG A 64 16.08 -9.12 0.78
N THR A 65 15.80 -9.91 -0.24
CA THR A 65 14.43 -10.31 -0.63
C THR A 65 13.70 -11.19 0.40
N LYS A 66 14.43 -11.92 1.26
CA LYS A 66 13.83 -12.71 2.35
C LYS A 66 12.96 -11.88 3.29
N VAL A 67 13.32 -10.61 3.50
CA VAL A 67 12.55 -9.68 4.33
C VAL A 67 11.16 -9.42 3.75
N LEU A 68 11.06 -9.37 2.41
CA LEU A 68 9.79 -9.17 1.71
C LEU A 68 8.84 -10.34 1.94
N THR A 69 9.36 -11.57 1.94
CA THR A 69 8.55 -12.77 2.22
C THR A 69 8.03 -12.76 3.65
N ILE A 70 8.89 -12.45 4.63
CA ILE A 70 8.49 -12.37 6.04
C ILE A 70 7.43 -11.28 6.21
N ASN A 71 7.65 -10.10 5.62
CA ASN A 71 6.68 -9.00 5.67
C ASN A 71 5.34 -9.38 5.04
N ALA A 72 5.34 -10.09 3.91
CA ALA A 72 4.12 -10.55 3.27
C ALA A 72 3.31 -11.50 4.18
N VAL A 73 3.99 -12.40 4.91
CA VAL A 73 3.36 -13.29 5.89
C VAL A 73 2.78 -12.48 7.06
N VAL A 74 3.54 -11.53 7.61
CA VAL A 74 3.07 -10.65 8.70
C VAL A 74 1.83 -9.87 8.26
N MET A 75 1.87 -9.25 7.09
CA MET A 75 0.75 -8.48 6.55
C MET A 75 -0.49 -9.36 6.33
N ALA A 76 -0.32 -10.56 5.75
CA ALA A 76 -1.42 -11.48 5.50
C ALA A 76 -2.06 -11.99 6.80
N LEU A 77 -1.26 -12.38 7.80
CA LEU A 77 -1.76 -12.81 9.10
C LEU A 77 -2.51 -11.67 9.81
N THR A 78 -1.94 -10.47 9.81
CA THR A 78 -2.61 -9.29 10.39
C THR A 78 -3.94 -9.02 9.71
N ASN A 79 -3.98 -9.09 8.37
CA ASN A 79 -5.22 -8.88 7.61
C ASN A 79 -6.28 -9.93 7.98
N VAL A 80 -5.95 -11.23 7.95
CA VAL A 80 -6.90 -12.31 8.28
C VAL A 80 -7.45 -12.16 9.72
N ILE A 81 -6.58 -11.85 10.68
CA ILE A 81 -7.01 -11.67 12.08
C ILE A 81 -7.93 -10.47 12.23
N LEU A 82 -7.59 -9.34 11.61
CA LEU A 82 -8.38 -8.12 11.67
C LEU A 82 -9.68 -8.24 10.87
N ASP A 83 -9.67 -8.93 9.72
CA ASP A 83 -10.87 -9.22 8.95
C ASP A 83 -11.85 -10.03 9.81
N TYR A 84 -11.38 -11.11 10.44
CA TYR A 84 -12.21 -11.91 11.31
C TYR A 84 -12.77 -11.10 12.50
N ALA A 85 -11.95 -10.24 13.08
CA ALA A 85 -12.35 -9.42 14.23
C ALA A 85 -13.35 -8.33 13.87
N LEU A 86 -13.11 -7.59 12.77
CA LEU A 86 -13.91 -6.40 12.39
C LEU A 86 -15.13 -6.74 11.54
N ILE A 87 -15.04 -7.76 10.68
CA ILE A 87 -16.19 -8.16 9.86
C ILE A 87 -17.26 -8.81 10.74
N PHE A 88 -16.86 -9.73 11.64
CA PHE A 88 -17.77 -10.54 12.45
C PHE A 88 -17.95 -10.04 13.88
N GLY A 89 -17.36 -8.89 14.24
CA GLY A 89 -17.51 -8.31 15.58
C GLY A 89 -16.96 -9.20 16.69
N LYS A 90 -15.78 -9.85 16.46
CA LYS A 90 -15.15 -10.70 17.46
C LYS A 90 -14.14 -9.90 18.31
N PHE A 91 -13.66 -10.51 19.39
CA PHE A 91 -12.71 -9.90 20.33
C PHE A 91 -13.21 -8.59 21.00
N GLY A 92 -14.53 -8.41 21.10
CA GLY A 92 -15.12 -7.20 21.70
C GLY A 92 -15.19 -5.99 20.77
N LEU A 93 -14.92 -6.16 19.49
CA LEU A 93 -15.06 -5.14 18.46
C LEU A 93 -16.50 -5.15 17.89
N PRO A 94 -17.01 -4.01 17.41
CA PRO A 94 -18.31 -3.96 16.75
C PRO A 94 -18.26 -4.69 15.40
N GLU A 95 -19.35 -5.34 15.02
CA GLU A 95 -19.53 -5.91 13.69
C GLU A 95 -19.65 -4.79 12.66
N MET A 96 -18.68 -4.71 11.75
CA MET A 96 -18.57 -3.64 10.76
C MET A 96 -18.81 -4.12 9.33
N GLY A 97 -18.91 -5.44 9.09
CA GLY A 97 -19.13 -6.00 7.76
C GLY A 97 -18.08 -5.53 6.73
N ILE A 98 -18.53 -5.01 5.59
CA ILE A 98 -17.68 -4.56 4.46
C ILE A 98 -16.74 -3.43 4.87
N LYS A 99 -17.19 -2.50 5.69
CA LYS A 99 -16.37 -1.43 6.26
C LYS A 99 -15.21 -2.00 7.10
N GLY A 100 -15.50 -3.04 7.90
CA GLY A 100 -14.51 -3.74 8.69
C GLY A 100 -13.37 -4.31 7.82
N ALA A 101 -13.70 -4.92 6.68
CA ALA A 101 -12.72 -5.42 5.72
C ALA A 101 -11.82 -4.31 5.15
N ALA A 102 -12.38 -3.14 4.82
CA ALA A 102 -11.60 -2.00 4.35
C ALA A 102 -10.61 -1.51 5.41
N ILE A 103 -11.07 -1.35 6.65
CA ILE A 103 -10.23 -0.91 7.78
C ILE A 103 -9.15 -1.95 8.08
N ALA A 104 -9.48 -3.25 8.10
CA ALA A 104 -8.53 -4.33 8.32
C ALA A 104 -7.39 -4.31 7.29
N SER A 105 -7.73 -4.11 6.01
CA SER A 105 -6.74 -3.99 4.94
C SER A 105 -5.80 -2.79 5.15
N VAL A 106 -6.32 -1.63 5.52
CA VAL A 106 -5.51 -0.43 5.79
C VAL A 106 -4.60 -0.65 7.00
N LEU A 107 -5.11 -1.27 8.07
CA LEU A 107 -4.31 -1.60 9.26
C LEU A 107 -3.23 -2.65 8.98
N ALA A 108 -3.53 -3.64 8.12
CA ALA A 108 -2.54 -4.61 7.68
C ALA A 108 -1.39 -3.96 6.90
N GLU A 109 -1.69 -2.99 6.02
CA GLU A 109 -0.67 -2.20 5.33
C GLU A 109 0.15 -1.34 6.31
N ALA A 110 -0.49 -0.75 7.31
CA ALA A 110 0.21 0.00 8.35
C ALA A 110 1.15 -0.90 9.18
N SER A 111 0.70 -2.13 9.52
CA SER A 111 1.54 -3.11 10.24
C SER A 111 2.75 -3.55 9.41
N SER A 112 2.58 -3.66 8.09
CA SER A 112 3.67 -3.93 7.14
C SER A 112 4.74 -2.83 7.17
N ILE A 113 4.33 -1.56 7.19
CA ILE A 113 5.25 -0.44 7.29
C ILE A 113 5.99 -0.47 8.63
N LEU A 114 5.25 -0.72 9.72
CA LEU A 114 5.84 -0.82 11.06
C LEU A 114 6.90 -1.93 11.10
N PHE A 115 6.61 -3.10 10.51
CA PHE A 115 7.59 -4.18 10.38
C PHE A 115 8.83 -3.72 9.62
N PHE A 116 8.67 -3.06 8.46
CA PHE A 116 9.81 -2.55 7.68
C PHE A 116 10.63 -1.52 8.46
N LEU A 117 9.98 -0.62 9.18
CA LEU A 117 10.68 0.39 10.00
C LEU A 117 11.52 -0.27 11.11
N ILE A 118 10.93 -1.20 11.86
CA ILE A 118 11.61 -1.93 12.92
C ILE A 118 12.78 -2.74 12.36
N TYR A 119 12.53 -3.49 11.27
CA TYR A 119 13.57 -4.31 10.65
C TYR A 119 14.70 -3.46 10.09
N THR A 120 14.38 -2.33 9.45
CA THR A 120 15.38 -1.39 8.92
C THR A 120 16.24 -0.82 10.04
N TYR A 121 15.61 -0.42 11.13
CA TYR A 121 16.33 0.13 12.28
C TYR A 121 17.30 -0.88 12.91
N ILE A 122 16.89 -2.16 13.02
CA ILE A 122 17.71 -3.20 13.67
C ILE A 122 18.77 -3.77 12.72
N SER A 123 18.45 -3.95 11.44
CA SER A 123 19.23 -4.82 10.53
C SER A 123 19.93 -4.08 9.39
N VAL A 124 19.63 -2.81 9.18
CA VAL A 124 20.17 -2.02 8.07
C VAL A 124 21.01 -0.87 8.61
N ASP A 125 22.28 -0.83 8.23
CA ASP A 125 23.14 0.33 8.52
C ASP A 125 22.75 1.51 7.63
N LEU A 126 21.91 2.39 8.19
CA LEU A 126 21.35 3.56 7.50
C LEU A 126 22.44 4.50 6.95
N LYS A 127 23.62 4.54 7.60
CA LYS A 127 24.75 5.36 7.16
C LYS A 127 25.41 4.76 5.91
N LYS A 128 25.54 3.43 5.85
CA LYS A 128 26.16 2.71 4.74
C LYS A 128 25.40 2.89 3.42
N TYR A 129 24.06 2.94 3.51
CA TYR A 129 23.21 3.08 2.31
C TYR A 129 22.78 4.53 2.03
N GLY A 130 23.29 5.50 2.79
CA GLY A 130 23.01 6.91 2.56
C GLY A 130 21.53 7.32 2.76
N LEU A 131 20.75 6.49 3.45
CA LEU A 131 19.32 6.72 3.69
C LEU A 131 19.04 7.95 4.57
N ASN A 132 20.08 8.47 5.23
CA ASN A 132 20.00 9.71 6.03
C ASN A 132 20.11 10.99 5.19
N ARG A 133 20.34 10.87 3.86
CA ARG A 133 20.42 12.02 2.96
C ARG A 133 19.23 12.01 2.02
N LEU A 134 18.36 13.00 2.14
CA LEU A 134 17.34 13.29 1.14
C LEU A 134 18.05 13.65 -0.17
N HIS A 135 18.13 12.70 -1.10
CA HIS A 135 18.61 12.97 -2.45
C HIS A 135 17.54 13.77 -3.21
N SER A 136 18.00 14.80 -3.87
CA SER A 136 17.17 15.58 -4.79
C SER A 136 16.62 14.65 -5.88
N PHE A 137 15.38 14.86 -6.29
CA PHE A 137 14.75 14.13 -7.37
C PHE A 137 15.51 14.37 -8.68
N ASP A 138 16.09 13.31 -9.24
CA ASP A 138 16.79 13.35 -10.52
C ASP A 138 15.90 12.73 -11.62
N PRO A 139 15.27 13.57 -12.47
CA PRO A 139 14.39 13.08 -13.54
C PRO A 139 15.17 12.30 -14.61
N ALA A 140 16.47 12.56 -14.79
CA ALA A 140 17.29 11.84 -15.75
C ALA A 140 17.55 10.40 -15.30
N LEU A 141 17.74 10.19 -14.00
CA LEU A 141 17.86 8.85 -13.40
C LEU A 141 16.55 8.06 -13.57
N LEU A 142 15.40 8.70 -13.33
CA LEU A 142 14.08 8.08 -13.51
C LEU A 142 13.89 7.63 -14.97
N MET A 143 14.22 8.50 -15.92
CA MET A 143 14.09 8.20 -17.35
C MET A 143 15.01 7.04 -17.77
N ARG A 144 16.23 7.01 -17.27
CA ARG A 144 17.15 5.89 -17.50
C ARG A 144 16.59 4.58 -16.91
N CYS A 145 16.10 4.58 -15.68
CA CYS A 145 15.50 3.38 -15.10
C CYS A 145 14.31 2.88 -15.92
N LEU A 146 13.43 3.75 -16.40
CA LEU A 146 12.29 3.39 -17.23
C LEU A 146 12.72 2.81 -18.59
N LEU A 147 13.74 3.38 -19.22
CA LEU A 147 14.28 2.90 -20.50
C LEU A 147 15.00 1.56 -20.38
N TYR A 148 15.74 1.34 -19.28
CA TYR A 148 16.48 0.09 -19.07
C TYR A 148 15.61 -1.06 -18.53
N THR A 149 14.43 -0.78 -17.97
CA THR A 149 13.46 -1.82 -17.54
C THR A 149 12.50 -2.23 -18.65
N SER A 150 12.52 -1.54 -19.79
CA SER A 150 11.77 -1.96 -20.98
C SER A 150 12.53 -3.12 -21.66
N PRO A 151 11.91 -4.32 -21.83
CA PRO A 151 12.55 -5.42 -22.54
C PRO A 151 12.90 -4.95 -23.95
N SER A 152 14.16 -5.10 -24.33
CA SER A 152 14.62 -4.81 -25.68
C SER A 152 13.91 -5.76 -26.66
N PRO A 153 13.32 -5.28 -27.76
CA PRO A 153 12.69 -6.15 -28.75
C PRO A 153 13.70 -6.99 -29.55
N ARG A 154 14.92 -7.15 -29.06
CA ARG A 154 16.03 -7.86 -29.73
C ARG A 154 16.59 -9.07 -28.95
N ASP A 155 15.93 -9.50 -27.87
CA ASP A 155 16.30 -10.73 -27.15
C ASP A 155 15.26 -11.81 -27.38
#